data_1bf21699cad9a891c39866c1506dac4b
#
_entry.id   1bf21699cad9a891c39866c1506dac4b
#
_cell.length_a   1.000
_cell.length_b   1.000
_cell.length_c   1.000
_cell.angle_alpha   90.00
_cell.angle_beta   90.00
_cell.angle_gamma   90.00
#
_symmetry.space_group_name_H-M   'P 1'
#
loop_
_entity.id
_entity.type
_entity.pdbx_description
1 polymer ?
#
loop_
_entity_poly.entity_id
_entity_poly.type
_entity_poly.pdbx_seq_one_letter_code
_entity_poly.pdbx_strand_id
1 'polypeptide(L)'
;MAGAETRVVSVQSLNQGPGARSLAEWWADERKSQTPESKAIEEAADLLRTHDIPVAFPTETVYGLGADATRSAAVQGIYRAKQRPSDNPLIVHVDSLDMLDRLLNPSPTSPSATKTPRVPLPSIYTPLIERFWPGPLTIILPNPSGSELAPEVTSNLTTFGARMPSSPLARLLIHAADRPLAAPSANASTKPSPTTAQHVLHDLNGRIDLILDGGPSGVGVESTVVDGLCDPPAILRPGGIGIEELREVPGWENVTVAYRDGTLDVKEIPRAPGMKYRHYSPKARVVLFKAGSNLAGVTRHVQHDLHDTAIGAHNIGIVRTRQWKQGLDLASDDVVASTLKSITAPIDNLVSFEIPVQQSGSSSSRTKLAYDYHLGSDTGVIAHGLFAALRAIDEFDVDVIYVEGISDSDGDLAAAVMNRLRKAAGKEMRV
;
A
#
# COMPACT_ATOMS: atom_id res chain seq x y z
N MET A 1 -2.57 3.51 30.27
CA MET A 1 -1.58 2.43 30.31
C MET A 1 -0.65 2.67 29.14
N ALA A 2 0.67 2.83 29.38
CA ALA A 2 1.63 2.85 28.29
C ALA A 2 1.56 1.48 27.62
N GLY A 3 1.19 1.43 26.32
CA GLY A 3 1.19 0.20 25.55
C GLY A 3 2.62 -0.38 25.53
N ALA A 4 2.73 -1.71 25.46
CA ALA A 4 4.04 -2.34 25.27
C ALA A 4 4.67 -1.81 23.97
N GLU A 5 5.99 -1.63 23.98
CA GLU A 5 6.72 -1.19 22.78
C GLU A 5 6.60 -2.24 21.67
N THR A 6 6.29 -1.80 20.45
CA THR A 6 6.18 -2.68 19.30
C THR A 6 7.56 -3.23 18.93
N ARG A 7 7.70 -4.56 18.87
CA ARG A 7 8.96 -5.22 18.50
C ARG A 7 9.08 -5.33 16.98
N VAL A 8 10.27 -5.06 16.48
CA VAL A 8 10.65 -5.31 15.08
C VAL A 8 11.64 -6.46 15.05
N VAL A 9 11.32 -7.53 14.35
CA VAL A 9 12.17 -8.72 14.28
C VAL A 9 12.53 -8.98 12.80
N SER A 10 13.83 -9.01 12.51
CA SER A 10 14.33 -9.30 11.17
C SER A 10 14.07 -10.77 10.81
N VAL A 11 13.51 -10.97 9.60
CA VAL A 11 13.27 -12.27 8.98
C VAL A 11 13.82 -12.31 7.54
N GLN A 12 14.73 -11.40 7.22
CA GLN A 12 15.25 -11.18 5.86
C GLN A 12 15.96 -12.41 5.28
N SER A 13 16.59 -13.25 6.13
CA SER A 13 17.25 -14.50 5.71
C SER A 13 16.29 -15.47 5.01
N LEU A 14 14.97 -15.39 5.31
CA LEU A 14 13.93 -16.23 4.72
C LEU A 14 13.40 -15.71 3.37
N ASN A 15 13.88 -14.56 2.88
CA ASN A 15 13.42 -13.99 1.59
C ASN A 15 13.78 -14.86 0.36
N GLN A 16 14.76 -15.75 0.49
CA GLN A 16 15.13 -16.66 -0.61
C GLN A 16 14.01 -17.65 -0.96
N GLY A 17 13.07 -17.83 -0.02
CA GLY A 17 11.91 -18.68 -0.22
C GLY A 17 12.24 -20.19 -0.23
N PRO A 18 11.24 -21.00 -0.60
CA PRO A 18 11.35 -22.46 -0.51
C PRO A 18 12.28 -23.09 -1.56
N GLY A 19 12.66 -22.39 -2.62
CA GLY A 19 13.32 -23.00 -3.77
C GLY A 19 12.41 -24.01 -4.45
N ALA A 20 12.87 -25.24 -4.64
CA ALA A 20 12.08 -26.34 -5.23
C ALA A 20 11.15 -27.07 -4.22
N ARG A 21 11.23 -26.73 -2.93
CA ARG A 21 10.42 -27.35 -1.86
C ARG A 21 9.00 -26.78 -1.85
N SER A 22 8.03 -27.56 -1.38
CA SER A 22 6.71 -27.05 -1.03
C SER A 22 6.79 -26.10 0.22
N LEU A 23 5.76 -25.31 0.44
CA LEU A 23 5.68 -24.48 1.67
C LEU A 23 5.70 -25.33 2.94
N ALA A 24 5.04 -26.50 2.91
CA ALA A 24 4.99 -27.41 4.04
C ALA A 24 6.37 -28.01 4.38
N GLU A 25 7.13 -28.44 3.37
CA GLU A 25 8.50 -28.92 3.55
C GLU A 25 9.42 -27.83 4.06
N TRP A 26 9.32 -26.63 3.45
CA TRP A 26 10.12 -25.49 3.89
C TRP A 26 9.81 -25.14 5.36
N TRP A 27 8.54 -25.01 5.72
CA TRP A 27 8.16 -24.73 7.11
C TRP A 27 8.61 -25.81 8.08
N ALA A 28 8.51 -27.08 7.72
CA ALA A 28 8.98 -28.17 8.53
C ALA A 28 10.49 -28.10 8.79
N ASP A 29 11.29 -27.71 7.79
CA ASP A 29 12.73 -27.54 7.91
C ASP A 29 13.08 -26.31 8.75
N GLU A 30 12.40 -25.18 8.54
CA GLU A 30 12.60 -23.96 9.34
C GLU A 30 12.28 -24.20 10.83
N ARG A 31 11.20 -24.90 11.13
CA ARG A 31 10.86 -25.26 12.53
C ARG A 31 11.93 -26.14 13.18
N LYS A 32 12.57 -27.06 12.45
CA LYS A 32 13.66 -27.88 12.97
C LYS A 32 14.92 -27.07 13.22
N SER A 33 15.19 -26.06 12.40
CA SER A 33 16.41 -25.24 12.47
C SER A 33 16.45 -24.37 13.72
N GLN A 34 15.28 -24.01 14.29
CA GLN A 34 15.15 -23.20 15.50
C GLN A 34 15.93 -21.88 15.46
N THR A 35 16.09 -21.29 14.26
CA THR A 35 16.71 -19.98 14.09
C THR A 35 15.88 -18.87 14.74
N PRO A 36 16.45 -17.71 15.05
CA PRO A 36 15.69 -16.57 15.52
C PRO A 36 14.53 -16.19 14.57
N GLU A 37 14.76 -16.30 13.27
CA GLU A 37 13.76 -15.99 12.22
C GLU A 37 12.62 -17.01 12.22
N SER A 38 12.94 -18.32 12.30
CA SER A 38 11.90 -19.35 12.34
C SER A 38 11.05 -19.24 13.60
N LYS A 39 11.66 -18.91 14.75
CA LYS A 39 10.93 -18.63 15.99
C LYS A 39 10.04 -17.40 15.89
N ALA A 40 10.51 -16.35 15.19
CA ALA A 40 9.70 -15.15 14.95
C ALA A 40 8.47 -15.45 14.08
N ILE A 41 8.60 -16.28 13.06
CA ILE A 41 7.45 -16.74 12.24
C ILE A 41 6.51 -17.61 13.08
N GLU A 42 7.04 -18.52 13.91
CA GLU A 42 6.20 -19.36 14.80
C GLU A 42 5.44 -18.51 15.82
N GLU A 43 6.10 -17.55 16.46
CA GLU A 43 5.47 -16.59 17.37
C GLU A 43 4.39 -15.77 16.66
N ALA A 44 4.69 -15.21 15.48
CA ALA A 44 3.74 -14.45 14.69
C ALA A 44 2.50 -15.28 14.31
N ALA A 45 2.72 -16.54 13.91
CA ALA A 45 1.65 -17.49 13.59
C ALA A 45 0.77 -17.81 14.81
N ASP A 46 1.39 -17.97 16.00
CA ASP A 46 0.65 -18.18 17.25
C ASP A 46 -0.17 -16.95 17.64
N LEU A 47 0.39 -15.75 17.52
CA LEU A 47 -0.32 -14.50 17.76
C LEU A 47 -1.54 -14.39 16.83
N LEU A 48 -1.38 -14.67 15.54
CA LEU A 48 -2.48 -14.62 14.56
C LEU A 48 -3.59 -15.62 14.87
N ARG A 49 -3.27 -16.81 15.41
CA ARG A 49 -4.26 -17.82 15.78
C ARG A 49 -5.03 -17.48 17.07
N THR A 50 -4.36 -16.85 18.03
CA THR A 50 -4.85 -16.81 19.42
C THR A 50 -5.18 -15.41 19.93
N HIS A 51 -4.61 -14.34 19.33
CA HIS A 51 -4.78 -12.97 19.81
C HIS A 51 -5.63 -12.12 18.86
N ASP A 52 -6.14 -11.00 19.38
CA ASP A 52 -6.94 -10.02 18.63
C ASP A 52 -6.13 -8.78 18.23
N ILE A 53 -4.81 -8.82 18.48
CA ILE A 53 -3.85 -7.80 18.04
C ILE A 53 -3.22 -8.28 16.75
N PRO A 54 -3.27 -7.48 15.66
CA PRO A 54 -2.74 -7.88 14.37
C PRO A 54 -1.20 -7.86 14.35
N VAL A 55 -0.62 -8.63 13.44
CA VAL A 55 0.82 -8.70 13.18
C VAL A 55 1.12 -7.99 11.85
N ALA A 56 2.16 -7.17 11.80
CA ALA A 56 2.62 -6.58 10.55
C ALA A 56 3.67 -7.45 9.87
N PHE A 57 3.56 -7.62 8.56
CA PHE A 57 4.43 -8.48 7.77
C PHE A 57 4.69 -7.93 6.36
N PRO A 58 5.86 -8.26 5.76
CA PRO A 58 6.21 -7.80 4.42
C PRO A 58 5.42 -8.55 3.35
N THR A 59 4.99 -7.83 2.30
CA THR A 59 4.61 -8.42 1.02
C THR A 59 5.42 -7.78 -0.11
N GLU A 60 5.35 -8.34 -1.31
CA GLU A 60 6.02 -7.76 -2.48
C GLU A 60 5.47 -6.39 -2.85
N THR A 61 4.23 -6.08 -2.46
CA THR A 61 3.57 -4.79 -2.77
C THR A 61 3.85 -3.72 -1.72
N VAL A 62 3.32 -3.91 -0.52
CA VAL A 62 3.48 -3.05 0.66
C VAL A 62 3.40 -3.92 1.91
N TYR A 63 3.79 -3.42 3.07
CA TYR A 63 3.59 -4.14 4.33
C TYR A 63 2.10 -4.30 4.64
N GLY A 64 1.70 -5.53 4.97
CA GLY A 64 0.36 -5.90 5.39
C GLY A 64 0.20 -5.90 6.91
N LEU A 65 -1.00 -5.56 7.39
CA LEU A 65 -1.40 -5.69 8.79
C LEU A 65 -2.39 -6.84 8.89
N GLY A 66 -1.89 -8.02 9.28
CA GLY A 66 -2.62 -9.28 9.24
C GLY A 66 -3.36 -9.63 10.51
N ALA A 67 -4.54 -10.18 10.35
CA ALA A 67 -5.30 -10.86 11.39
C ALA A 67 -6.07 -12.05 10.77
N ASP A 68 -6.39 -13.05 11.60
CA ASP A 68 -7.23 -14.18 11.19
C ASP A 68 -8.57 -13.68 10.64
N ALA A 69 -8.80 -13.89 9.36
CA ALA A 69 -9.98 -13.42 8.63
C ALA A 69 -11.29 -14.08 9.11
N THR A 70 -11.20 -15.19 9.85
CA THR A 70 -12.34 -15.95 10.36
C THR A 70 -12.78 -15.47 11.76
N ARG A 71 -11.97 -14.63 12.43
CA ARG A 71 -12.22 -14.17 13.80
C ARG A 71 -12.59 -12.68 13.82
N SER A 72 -13.86 -12.37 14.11
CA SER A 72 -14.38 -11.00 14.18
C SER A 72 -13.55 -10.09 15.10
N ALA A 73 -13.22 -10.56 16.32
CA ALA A 73 -12.42 -9.78 17.29
C ALA A 73 -11.00 -9.45 16.76
N ALA A 74 -10.36 -10.39 16.04
CA ALA A 74 -9.07 -10.19 15.42
C ALA A 74 -9.13 -9.18 14.26
N VAL A 75 -10.15 -9.29 13.39
CA VAL A 75 -10.38 -8.33 12.30
C VAL A 75 -10.68 -6.93 12.84
N GLN A 76 -11.48 -6.81 13.90
CA GLN A 76 -11.70 -5.54 14.60
C GLN A 76 -10.41 -4.97 15.18
N GLY A 77 -9.44 -5.82 15.56
CA GLY A 77 -8.08 -5.43 15.95
C GLY A 77 -7.37 -4.61 14.88
N ILE A 78 -7.52 -4.98 13.60
CA ILE A 78 -6.98 -4.20 12.47
C ILE A 78 -7.55 -2.78 12.46
N TYR A 79 -8.87 -2.65 12.56
CA TYR A 79 -9.53 -1.34 12.52
C TYR A 79 -9.13 -0.48 13.74
N ARG A 80 -9.00 -1.07 14.92
CA ARG A 80 -8.50 -0.37 16.12
C ARG A 80 -7.07 0.11 15.94
N ALA A 81 -6.15 -0.76 15.51
CA ALA A 81 -4.75 -0.40 15.32
C ALA A 81 -4.57 0.72 14.30
N LYS A 82 -5.31 0.66 13.18
CA LYS A 82 -5.27 1.65 12.09
C LYS A 82 -6.06 2.92 12.41
N GLN A 83 -6.93 2.93 13.41
CA GLN A 83 -7.92 3.99 13.62
C GLN A 83 -8.78 4.23 12.36
N ARG A 84 -9.25 3.14 11.77
CA ARG A 84 -10.00 3.13 10.49
C ARG A 84 -11.46 2.76 10.74
N PRO A 85 -12.43 3.42 10.06
CA PRO A 85 -13.80 2.96 10.02
C PRO A 85 -13.94 1.55 9.44
N SER A 86 -14.87 0.74 9.97
CA SER A 86 -15.09 -0.66 9.57
C SER A 86 -15.99 -0.83 8.34
N ASP A 87 -16.27 0.24 7.59
CA ASP A 87 -17.17 0.26 6.43
C ASP A 87 -16.48 0.02 5.08
N ASN A 88 -15.25 -0.48 5.10
CA ASN A 88 -14.44 -0.68 3.90
C ASN A 88 -13.84 -2.09 3.93
N PRO A 89 -14.15 -2.96 2.95
CA PRO A 89 -13.75 -4.37 2.98
C PRO A 89 -12.24 -4.54 3.03
N LEU A 90 -11.80 -5.73 3.45
CA LEU A 90 -10.39 -6.11 3.53
C LEU A 90 -10.09 -7.22 2.53
N ILE A 91 -8.86 -7.24 2.00
CA ILE A 91 -8.39 -8.31 1.13
C ILE A 91 -7.94 -9.48 2.00
N VAL A 92 -8.41 -10.68 1.64
CA VAL A 92 -8.03 -11.94 2.26
C VAL A 92 -6.80 -12.49 1.55
N HIS A 93 -5.75 -12.76 2.29
CA HIS A 93 -4.52 -13.35 1.79
C HIS A 93 -4.50 -14.84 2.10
N VAL A 94 -4.15 -15.65 1.10
CA VAL A 94 -4.07 -17.12 1.17
C VAL A 94 -2.67 -17.58 0.78
N ASP A 95 -2.25 -18.76 1.28
CA ASP A 95 -0.97 -19.38 0.93
C ASP A 95 -1.06 -20.28 -0.32
N SER A 96 -2.27 -20.78 -0.60
CA SER A 96 -2.51 -21.82 -1.60
C SER A 96 -3.94 -21.76 -2.16
N LEU A 97 -4.16 -22.44 -3.28
CA LEU A 97 -5.50 -22.65 -3.84
C LEU A 97 -6.35 -23.56 -2.95
N ASP A 98 -5.73 -24.48 -2.20
CA ASP A 98 -6.44 -25.33 -1.23
C ASP A 98 -7.04 -24.51 -0.09
N MET A 99 -6.30 -23.51 0.42
CA MET A 99 -6.84 -22.58 1.41
C MET A 99 -7.99 -21.74 0.82
N LEU A 100 -7.86 -21.28 -0.41
CA LEU A 100 -8.93 -20.56 -1.09
C LEU A 100 -10.17 -21.44 -1.29
N ASP A 101 -9.98 -22.70 -1.67
CA ASP A 101 -11.10 -23.65 -1.84
C ASP A 101 -11.84 -23.88 -0.51
N ARG A 102 -11.12 -23.96 0.62
CA ARG A 102 -11.75 -24.04 1.95
C ARG A 102 -12.65 -22.83 2.24
N LEU A 103 -12.26 -21.64 1.82
CA LEU A 103 -13.08 -20.43 1.97
C LEU A 103 -14.33 -20.43 1.11
N LEU A 104 -14.23 -20.95 -0.12
CA LEU A 104 -15.37 -21.08 -1.03
C LEU A 104 -16.30 -22.23 -0.64
N ASN A 105 -15.76 -23.26 0.00
CA ASN A 105 -16.45 -24.50 0.34
C ASN A 105 -16.23 -24.86 1.82
N PRO A 106 -16.75 -24.01 2.76
CA PRO A 106 -16.58 -24.28 4.18
C PRO A 106 -17.18 -25.62 4.56
N SER A 107 -16.53 -26.31 5.49
CA SER A 107 -17.02 -27.59 6.01
C SER A 107 -18.35 -27.37 6.75
N PRO A 108 -19.31 -28.31 6.64
CA PRO A 108 -20.56 -28.20 7.37
C PRO A 108 -20.31 -28.07 8.88
N THR A 109 -20.92 -27.07 9.51
CA THR A 109 -20.78 -26.82 10.95
C THR A 109 -21.47 -27.88 11.83
N SER A 110 -22.26 -28.78 11.22
CA SER A 110 -22.92 -29.87 11.91
C SER A 110 -22.97 -31.11 11.02
N PRO A 111 -22.80 -32.33 11.58
CA PRO A 111 -22.94 -33.59 10.83
C PRO A 111 -24.33 -33.80 10.18
N SER A 112 -25.35 -33.09 10.68
CA SER A 112 -26.72 -33.12 10.15
C SER A 112 -27.03 -32.06 9.13
N ALA A 113 -26.07 -31.12 8.85
CA ALA A 113 -26.28 -30.08 7.86
C ALA A 113 -26.33 -30.72 6.44
N THR A 114 -27.34 -30.33 5.67
CA THR A 114 -27.40 -30.69 4.24
C THR A 114 -26.16 -30.15 3.55
N LYS A 115 -25.45 -31.03 2.83
CA LYS A 115 -24.28 -30.61 2.03
C LYS A 115 -24.71 -29.53 1.06
N THR A 116 -24.23 -28.30 1.27
CA THR A 116 -24.39 -27.25 0.27
C THR A 116 -23.68 -27.65 -1.01
N PRO A 117 -24.23 -27.37 -2.19
CA PRO A 117 -23.51 -27.59 -3.45
C PRO A 117 -22.16 -26.88 -3.42
N ARG A 118 -21.11 -27.56 -3.89
CA ARG A 118 -19.78 -26.96 -3.96
C ARG A 118 -19.79 -25.74 -4.87
N VAL A 119 -19.23 -24.63 -4.42
CA VAL A 119 -19.04 -23.41 -5.18
C VAL A 119 -17.70 -23.51 -5.91
N PRO A 120 -17.67 -23.75 -7.22
CA PRO A 120 -16.41 -23.77 -7.95
C PRO A 120 -15.80 -22.38 -8.01
N LEU A 121 -14.47 -22.32 -8.10
CA LEU A 121 -13.79 -21.09 -8.50
C LEU A 121 -14.32 -20.66 -9.88
N PRO A 122 -14.82 -19.42 -10.05
CA PRO A 122 -15.31 -18.97 -11.36
C PRO A 122 -14.23 -19.12 -12.43
N SER A 123 -14.55 -19.80 -13.52
CA SER A 123 -13.60 -20.20 -14.58
C SER A 123 -12.87 -19.04 -15.22
N ILE A 124 -13.48 -17.83 -15.22
CA ILE A 124 -12.86 -16.61 -15.73
C ILE A 124 -11.55 -16.27 -15.01
N TYR A 125 -11.37 -16.69 -13.77
CA TYR A 125 -10.14 -16.40 -13.00
C TYR A 125 -9.03 -17.42 -13.23
N THR A 126 -9.31 -18.60 -13.79
CA THR A 126 -8.28 -19.63 -13.97
C THR A 126 -7.07 -19.15 -14.76
N PRO A 127 -7.22 -18.51 -15.94
CA PRO A 127 -6.06 -18.01 -16.69
C PRO A 127 -5.31 -16.86 -15.97
N LEU A 128 -6.02 -16.02 -15.19
CA LEU A 128 -5.38 -14.98 -14.39
C LEU A 128 -4.54 -15.56 -13.26
N ILE A 129 -5.06 -16.58 -12.57
CA ILE A 129 -4.37 -17.26 -11.47
C ILE A 129 -3.12 -17.97 -12.00
N GLU A 130 -3.22 -18.68 -13.11
CA GLU A 130 -2.09 -19.35 -13.73
C GLU A 130 -0.97 -18.39 -14.13
N ARG A 131 -1.32 -17.17 -14.57
CA ARG A 131 -0.35 -16.17 -15.02
C ARG A 131 0.20 -15.30 -13.90
N PHE A 132 -0.62 -14.91 -12.94
CA PHE A 132 -0.29 -13.83 -11.99
C PHE A 132 -0.24 -14.24 -10.52
N TRP A 133 -0.62 -15.48 -10.16
CA TRP A 133 -0.50 -15.98 -8.80
C TRP A 133 0.61 -17.02 -8.66
N PRO A 134 1.42 -16.94 -7.60
CA PRO A 134 1.45 -15.89 -6.56
C PRO A 134 1.89 -14.52 -7.11
N GLY A 135 1.21 -13.41 -6.70
CA GLY A 135 1.56 -12.10 -7.23
C GLY A 135 0.66 -10.95 -6.78
N PRO A 136 0.87 -9.76 -7.39
CA PRO A 136 0.20 -8.53 -6.99
C PRO A 136 -1.21 -8.38 -7.62
N LEU A 137 -1.97 -9.47 -7.71
CA LEU A 137 -3.34 -9.50 -8.21
C LEU A 137 -4.31 -9.91 -7.12
N THR A 138 -5.36 -9.14 -6.93
CA THR A 138 -6.53 -9.45 -6.10
C THR A 138 -7.74 -9.69 -7.00
N ILE A 139 -8.42 -10.80 -6.79
CA ILE A 139 -9.66 -11.16 -7.53
C ILE A 139 -10.86 -11.07 -6.58
N ILE A 140 -12.00 -10.62 -7.10
CA ILE A 140 -13.26 -10.57 -6.35
C ILE A 140 -14.00 -11.89 -6.53
N LEU A 141 -14.35 -12.53 -5.43
CA LEU A 141 -15.01 -13.83 -5.40
C LEU A 141 -16.36 -13.75 -4.69
N PRO A 142 -17.32 -14.64 -5.03
CA PRO A 142 -18.56 -14.77 -4.26
C PRO A 142 -18.24 -15.17 -2.82
N ASN A 143 -18.90 -14.53 -1.85
CA ASN A 143 -18.86 -14.97 -0.45
C ASN A 143 -19.99 -15.98 -0.22
N PRO A 144 -19.71 -17.26 -0.01
CA PRO A 144 -20.75 -18.30 0.07
C PRO A 144 -21.61 -18.11 1.33
N SER A 145 -22.84 -18.58 1.27
CA SER A 145 -23.66 -18.73 2.47
C SER A 145 -23.00 -19.74 3.42
N GLY A 146 -22.83 -19.36 4.70
CA GLY A 146 -22.07 -20.16 5.66
C GLY A 146 -20.56 -19.93 5.62
N SER A 147 -20.12 -18.86 4.95
CA SER A 147 -18.73 -18.42 4.95
C SER A 147 -18.17 -18.32 6.37
N GLU A 148 -16.93 -18.78 6.52
CA GLU A 148 -16.17 -18.65 7.78
C GLU A 148 -15.57 -17.22 7.96
N LEU A 149 -15.61 -16.37 6.90
CA LEU A 149 -15.07 -15.01 6.99
C LEU A 149 -15.88 -14.15 7.96
N ALA A 150 -15.19 -13.43 8.81
CA ALA A 150 -15.80 -12.45 9.70
C ALA A 150 -16.53 -11.36 8.88
N PRO A 151 -17.73 -10.91 9.31
CA PRO A 151 -18.52 -9.90 8.58
C PRO A 151 -17.77 -8.61 8.29
N GLU A 152 -16.85 -8.24 9.16
CA GLU A 152 -16.02 -7.04 9.01
C GLU A 152 -15.05 -7.13 7.84
N VAL A 153 -14.63 -8.35 7.43
CA VAL A 153 -13.77 -8.57 6.27
C VAL A 153 -14.46 -8.12 5.00
N THR A 154 -15.73 -8.49 4.85
CA THR A 154 -16.52 -8.22 3.65
C THR A 154 -17.29 -6.91 3.73
N SER A 155 -17.34 -6.25 4.90
CA SER A 155 -18.24 -5.12 5.15
C SER A 155 -19.70 -5.47 4.78
N ASN A 156 -20.12 -6.70 5.05
CA ASN A 156 -21.42 -7.29 4.72
C ASN A 156 -21.73 -7.38 3.20
N LEU A 157 -20.72 -7.29 2.34
CA LEU A 157 -20.88 -7.56 0.92
C LEU A 157 -21.06 -9.07 0.66
N THR A 158 -21.71 -9.40 -0.45
CA THR A 158 -21.87 -10.78 -0.96
C THR A 158 -20.63 -11.29 -1.68
N THR A 159 -19.56 -10.52 -1.66
CA THR A 159 -18.28 -10.82 -2.30
C THR A 159 -17.13 -10.50 -1.36
N PHE A 160 -15.97 -11.10 -1.60
CA PHE A 160 -14.71 -10.77 -0.93
C PHE A 160 -13.55 -10.72 -1.92
N GLY A 161 -12.51 -9.96 -1.60
CA GLY A 161 -11.27 -9.93 -2.37
C GLY A 161 -10.29 -10.96 -1.86
N ALA A 162 -9.74 -11.82 -2.73
CA ALA A 162 -8.71 -12.81 -2.40
C ALA A 162 -7.41 -12.52 -3.15
N ARG A 163 -6.28 -12.81 -2.51
CA ARG A 163 -4.94 -12.70 -3.10
C ARG A 163 -4.00 -13.76 -2.55
N MET A 164 -3.16 -14.32 -3.41
CA MET A 164 -2.00 -15.10 -3.04
C MET A 164 -0.74 -14.26 -3.29
N PRO A 165 -0.07 -13.70 -2.26
CA PRO A 165 1.10 -12.84 -2.44
C PRO A 165 2.29 -13.64 -2.97
N SER A 166 3.18 -13.00 -3.77
CA SER A 166 4.42 -13.64 -4.21
C SER A 166 5.53 -13.61 -3.15
N SER A 167 5.41 -12.78 -2.12
CA SER A 167 6.36 -12.75 -1.01
C SER A 167 6.47 -14.10 -0.33
N PRO A 168 7.65 -14.75 -0.33
CA PRO A 168 7.85 -16.03 0.35
C PRO A 168 7.53 -15.94 1.84
N LEU A 169 7.92 -14.84 2.49
CA LEU A 169 7.66 -14.58 3.91
C LEU A 169 6.16 -14.48 4.23
N ALA A 170 5.41 -13.75 3.41
CA ALA A 170 3.96 -13.65 3.59
C ALA A 170 3.29 -15.03 3.48
N ARG A 171 3.65 -15.80 2.45
CA ARG A 171 3.10 -17.15 2.26
C ARG A 171 3.51 -18.11 3.37
N LEU A 172 4.76 -18.03 3.84
CA LEU A 172 5.25 -18.84 4.95
C LEU A 172 4.47 -18.54 6.25
N LEU A 173 4.24 -17.26 6.54
CA LEU A 173 3.47 -16.85 7.72
C LEU A 173 2.01 -17.34 7.65
N ILE A 174 1.36 -17.17 6.49
CA ILE A 174 -0.02 -17.64 6.27
C ILE A 174 -0.09 -19.16 6.44
N HIS A 175 0.87 -19.87 5.86
CA HIS A 175 0.99 -21.33 5.98
C HIS A 175 1.23 -21.77 7.43
N ALA A 176 2.17 -21.13 8.12
CA ALA A 176 2.50 -21.45 9.52
C ALA A 176 1.30 -21.18 10.45
N ALA A 177 0.51 -20.14 10.17
CA ALA A 177 -0.71 -19.85 10.90
C ALA A 177 -1.85 -20.81 10.57
N ASP A 178 -1.85 -21.41 9.38
CA ASP A 178 -2.97 -22.16 8.79
C ASP A 178 -4.28 -21.40 8.93
N ARG A 179 -4.24 -20.09 8.60
CA ARG A 179 -5.39 -19.20 8.64
C ARG A 179 -5.35 -18.26 7.44
N PRO A 180 -6.48 -17.99 6.78
CA PRO A 180 -6.58 -16.91 5.82
C PRO A 180 -6.43 -15.57 6.57
N LEU A 181 -5.59 -14.66 6.06
CA LEU A 181 -5.33 -13.39 6.73
C LEU A 181 -6.06 -12.23 6.05
N ALA A 182 -6.94 -11.55 6.77
CA ALA A 182 -7.37 -10.22 6.38
C ALA A 182 -6.18 -9.27 6.57
N ALA A 183 -5.69 -8.66 5.48
CA ALA A 183 -4.51 -7.82 5.57
C ALA A 183 -4.60 -6.56 4.67
N PRO A 184 -5.06 -5.43 5.18
CA PRO A 184 -4.83 -4.12 4.57
C PRO A 184 -3.37 -3.69 4.76
N SER A 185 -2.95 -2.59 4.11
CA SER A 185 -1.64 -1.97 4.35
C SER A 185 -1.45 -1.60 5.82
N ALA A 186 -0.22 -1.76 6.36
CA ALA A 186 0.10 -1.61 7.79
C ALA A 186 0.40 -0.15 8.20
N ASN A 187 -0.36 0.83 7.72
CA ASN A 187 -0.26 2.24 8.09
C ASN A 187 -1.43 2.69 8.96
N ALA A 188 -1.26 3.77 9.71
CA ALA A 188 -2.40 4.51 10.28
C ALA A 188 -3.32 4.98 9.15
N SER A 189 -4.63 5.06 9.41
CA SER A 189 -5.62 5.41 8.37
C SER A 189 -5.24 6.70 7.67
N THR A 190 -5.48 6.78 6.37
CA THR A 190 -5.20 7.88 5.45
C THR A 190 -3.73 8.10 5.06
N LYS A 191 -2.75 7.72 5.87
CA LYS A 191 -1.32 7.90 5.57
C LYS A 191 -0.85 7.09 4.36
N PRO A 192 0.30 7.45 3.73
CA PRO A 192 0.92 6.66 2.66
C PRO A 192 1.18 5.22 3.09
N SER A 193 1.02 4.25 2.19
CA SER A 193 1.23 2.84 2.52
C SER A 193 2.70 2.57 2.91
N PRO A 194 2.95 1.67 3.87
CA PRO A 194 4.30 1.38 4.34
C PRO A 194 5.00 0.40 3.40
N THR A 195 6.22 0.72 2.99
CA THR A 195 7.07 -0.14 2.16
C THR A 195 8.26 -0.70 2.92
N THR A 196 8.44 -0.32 4.18
CA THR A 196 9.47 -0.84 5.11
C THR A 196 8.89 -1.08 6.49
N ALA A 197 9.57 -1.87 7.32
CA ALA A 197 9.21 -2.10 8.72
C ALA A 197 9.25 -0.79 9.54
N GLN A 198 10.16 0.14 9.21
CA GLN A 198 10.30 1.43 9.87
C GLN A 198 9.07 2.32 9.63
N HIS A 199 8.49 2.28 8.42
CA HIS A 199 7.22 2.97 8.12
C HIS A 199 6.08 2.45 9.00
N VAL A 200 6.03 1.12 9.20
CA VAL A 200 5.02 0.49 10.07
C VAL A 200 5.25 0.91 11.52
N LEU A 201 6.48 0.82 12.01
CA LEU A 201 6.84 1.21 13.38
C LEU A 201 6.47 2.67 13.66
N HIS A 202 6.80 3.58 12.73
CA HIS A 202 6.45 5.00 12.85
C HIS A 202 4.93 5.23 13.02
N ASP A 203 4.09 4.42 12.34
CA ASP A 203 2.63 4.62 12.36
C ASP A 203 1.93 3.85 13.47
N LEU A 204 2.43 2.67 13.84
CA LEU A 204 1.72 1.70 14.67
C LEU A 204 2.44 1.32 15.97
N ASN A 205 3.53 2.01 16.32
CA ASN A 205 4.22 1.79 17.61
C ASN A 205 3.25 1.90 18.80
N GLY A 206 3.28 0.92 19.69
CA GLY A 206 2.39 0.83 20.84
C GLY A 206 0.94 0.41 20.53
N ARG A 207 0.61 0.12 19.24
CA ARG A 207 -0.73 -0.33 18.79
C ARG A 207 -0.75 -1.79 18.35
N ILE A 208 0.41 -2.34 18.03
CA ILE A 208 0.64 -3.74 17.68
C ILE A 208 1.89 -4.24 18.42
N ASP A 209 1.99 -5.55 18.60
CA ASP A 209 3.06 -6.14 19.39
C ASP A 209 4.29 -6.50 18.55
N LEU A 210 4.08 -6.87 17.27
CA LEU A 210 5.12 -7.46 16.42
C LEU A 210 5.05 -6.97 14.97
N ILE A 211 6.23 -6.63 14.45
CA ILE A 211 6.51 -6.36 13.04
C ILE A 211 7.59 -7.34 12.57
N LEU A 212 7.29 -8.15 11.56
CA LEU A 212 8.27 -8.97 10.86
C LEU A 212 8.97 -8.10 9.81
N ASP A 213 10.26 -7.86 9.96
CA ASP A 213 11.06 -7.09 9.00
C ASP A 213 11.68 -8.01 7.94
N GLY A 214 11.10 -8.03 6.76
CA GLY A 214 11.63 -8.71 5.57
C GLY A 214 12.39 -7.79 4.62
N GLY A 215 12.73 -6.57 5.03
CA GLY A 215 13.30 -5.56 4.15
C GLY A 215 12.23 -4.79 3.35
N PRO A 216 12.64 -3.94 2.39
CA PRO A 216 11.72 -3.14 1.60
C PRO A 216 10.86 -3.99 0.65
N SER A 217 9.61 -3.56 0.43
CA SER A 217 8.71 -4.16 -0.56
C SER A 217 9.18 -3.87 -1.99
N GLY A 218 9.13 -4.86 -2.90
CA GLY A 218 9.71 -4.74 -4.24
C GLY A 218 8.89 -3.89 -5.22
N VAL A 219 7.53 -3.87 -5.11
CA VAL A 219 6.65 -3.16 -6.05
C VAL A 219 6.36 -1.73 -5.60
N GLY A 220 6.12 -1.51 -4.31
CA GLY A 220 5.91 -0.20 -3.71
C GLY A 220 4.49 0.38 -3.83
N VAL A 221 3.62 -0.21 -4.64
CA VAL A 221 2.20 0.12 -4.73
C VAL A 221 1.35 -1.13 -4.49
N GLU A 222 0.10 -0.95 -4.05
CA GLU A 222 -0.79 -2.07 -3.75
C GLU A 222 -1.19 -2.86 -4.98
N SER A 223 -1.73 -4.08 -4.77
CA SER A 223 -2.19 -4.99 -5.81
C SER A 223 -3.26 -4.39 -6.72
N THR A 224 -3.28 -4.81 -7.96
CA THR A 224 -4.41 -4.60 -8.87
C THR A 224 -5.60 -5.41 -8.35
N VAL A 225 -6.79 -4.81 -8.36
CA VAL A 225 -8.04 -5.49 -7.95
C VAL A 225 -8.96 -5.60 -9.16
N VAL A 226 -9.36 -6.83 -9.47
CA VAL A 226 -10.23 -7.12 -10.61
C VAL A 226 -11.51 -7.82 -10.20
N ASP A 227 -12.59 -7.48 -10.88
CA ASP A 227 -13.91 -8.11 -10.75
C ASP A 227 -14.29 -8.77 -12.08
N GLY A 228 -14.25 -10.10 -12.10
CA GLY A 228 -14.70 -10.91 -13.23
C GLY A 228 -16.11 -11.45 -13.05
N LEU A 229 -16.84 -11.02 -12.00
CA LEU A 229 -18.23 -11.40 -11.78
C LEU A 229 -19.22 -10.50 -12.52
N CYS A 230 -18.74 -9.42 -13.13
CA CYS A 230 -19.50 -8.53 -13.99
C CYS A 230 -19.12 -8.73 -15.46
N ASP A 231 -19.98 -8.30 -16.35
CA ASP A 231 -19.77 -8.34 -17.80
C ASP A 231 -19.95 -6.92 -18.40
N PRO A 232 -18.90 -6.34 -19.03
CA PRO A 232 -17.54 -6.88 -19.13
C PRO A 232 -16.80 -6.90 -17.77
N PRO A 233 -15.71 -7.72 -17.63
CA PRO A 233 -14.88 -7.71 -16.45
C PRO A 233 -14.28 -6.32 -16.19
N ALA A 234 -13.98 -6.01 -14.92
CA ALA A 234 -13.59 -4.66 -14.55
C ALA A 234 -12.38 -4.61 -13.61
N ILE A 235 -11.54 -3.58 -13.77
CA ILE A 235 -10.49 -3.21 -12.83
C ILE A 235 -11.09 -2.24 -11.82
N LEU A 236 -11.13 -2.64 -10.53
CA LEU A 236 -11.66 -1.82 -9.44
C LEU A 236 -10.58 -0.95 -8.79
N ARG A 237 -9.31 -1.34 -8.89
CA ARG A 237 -8.16 -0.58 -8.40
C ARG A 237 -6.95 -0.89 -9.26
N PRO A 238 -6.24 0.11 -9.81
CA PRO A 238 -5.00 -0.11 -10.53
C PRO A 238 -3.88 -0.48 -9.54
N GLY A 239 -2.89 -1.26 -9.97
CA GLY A 239 -1.77 -1.72 -9.15
C GLY A 239 -0.61 -2.21 -9.99
N GLY A 240 0.12 -3.20 -9.50
CA GLY A 240 1.32 -3.73 -10.14
C GLY A 240 1.08 -4.51 -11.44
N ILE A 241 -0.19 -4.87 -11.76
CA ILE A 241 -0.56 -5.51 -13.02
C ILE A 241 -1.48 -4.57 -13.77
N GLY A 242 -1.16 -4.36 -15.04
CA GLY A 242 -1.82 -3.39 -15.87
C GLY A 242 -2.98 -3.90 -16.72
N ILE A 243 -3.72 -2.98 -17.35
CA ILE A 243 -4.85 -3.32 -18.20
C ILE A 243 -4.39 -4.05 -19.46
N GLU A 244 -3.25 -3.69 -20.03
CA GLU A 244 -2.73 -4.34 -21.24
C GLU A 244 -2.33 -5.78 -20.96
N GLU A 245 -1.67 -6.04 -19.83
CA GLU A 245 -1.34 -7.41 -19.40
C GLU A 245 -2.59 -8.25 -19.14
N LEU A 246 -3.65 -7.65 -18.58
CA LEU A 246 -4.92 -8.33 -18.36
C LEU A 246 -5.63 -8.66 -19.68
N ARG A 247 -5.59 -7.75 -20.67
CA ARG A 247 -6.21 -7.96 -22.00
C ARG A 247 -5.57 -9.10 -22.78
N GLU A 248 -4.35 -9.47 -22.48
CA GLU A 248 -3.68 -10.64 -23.08
C GLU A 248 -4.19 -11.97 -22.52
N VAL A 249 -4.99 -11.95 -21.45
CA VAL A 249 -5.48 -13.15 -20.79
C VAL A 249 -6.84 -13.57 -21.36
N PRO A 250 -7.04 -14.85 -21.71
CA PRO A 250 -8.30 -15.34 -22.22
C PRO A 250 -9.51 -15.01 -21.32
N GLY A 251 -10.53 -14.37 -21.91
CA GLY A 251 -11.73 -13.90 -21.22
C GLY A 251 -11.61 -12.50 -20.59
N TRP A 252 -10.44 -11.85 -20.71
CA TRP A 252 -10.19 -10.50 -20.17
C TRP A 252 -9.91 -9.45 -21.26
N GLU A 253 -10.04 -9.81 -22.55
CA GLU A 253 -9.75 -8.95 -23.69
C GLU A 253 -10.54 -7.63 -23.66
N ASN A 254 -11.76 -7.67 -23.12
CA ASN A 254 -12.67 -6.53 -23.01
C ASN A 254 -12.71 -5.93 -21.58
N VAL A 255 -11.70 -6.20 -20.74
CA VAL A 255 -11.67 -5.65 -19.39
C VAL A 255 -11.74 -4.12 -19.41
N THR A 256 -12.56 -3.57 -18.53
CA THR A 256 -12.82 -2.12 -18.42
C THR A 256 -12.25 -1.54 -17.13
N VAL A 257 -12.04 -0.22 -17.11
CA VAL A 257 -11.63 0.50 -15.91
C VAL A 257 -12.89 0.98 -15.18
N ALA A 258 -13.11 0.48 -13.95
CA ALA A 258 -14.24 0.85 -13.11
C ALA A 258 -13.84 1.66 -11.87
N TYR A 259 -12.57 2.00 -11.72
CA TYR A 259 -12.10 2.91 -10.66
C TYR A 259 -12.19 4.36 -11.11
N ARG A 260 -12.33 5.27 -10.13
CA ARG A 260 -12.23 6.72 -10.32
C ARG A 260 -11.03 7.24 -9.57
N ASP A 261 -10.40 8.29 -10.08
CA ASP A 261 -9.28 8.96 -9.40
C ASP A 261 -9.75 9.76 -8.18
N GLY A 262 -11.01 10.19 -8.18
CA GLY A 262 -11.65 10.80 -7.01
C GLY A 262 -12.13 9.79 -5.97
N THR A 263 -12.50 10.29 -4.79
CA THR A 263 -13.19 9.49 -3.77
C THR A 263 -14.63 9.21 -4.17
N LEU A 264 -15.15 8.03 -3.81
CA LEU A 264 -16.57 7.72 -3.95
C LEU A 264 -17.41 8.65 -3.06
N ASP A 265 -18.65 8.93 -3.48
CA ASP A 265 -19.62 9.59 -2.61
C ASP A 265 -19.85 8.78 -1.33
N VAL A 266 -20.13 9.48 -0.22
CA VAL A 266 -20.30 8.87 1.11
C VAL A 266 -21.40 7.77 1.11
N LYS A 267 -22.34 7.82 0.18
CA LYS A 267 -23.44 6.86 0.02
C LYS A 267 -23.07 5.60 -0.76
N GLU A 268 -21.97 5.61 -1.53
CA GLU A 268 -21.56 4.45 -2.32
C GLU A 268 -20.82 3.43 -1.45
N ILE A 269 -21.19 2.16 -1.53
CA ILE A 269 -20.50 1.05 -0.86
C ILE A 269 -19.30 0.66 -1.71
N PRO A 270 -18.07 0.76 -1.18
CA PRO A 270 -16.88 0.39 -1.92
C PRO A 270 -16.82 -1.12 -2.13
N ARG A 271 -16.62 -1.58 -3.37
CA ARG A 271 -16.44 -3.01 -3.68
C ARG A 271 -15.00 -3.48 -3.46
N ALA A 272 -14.06 -2.56 -3.28
CA ALA A 272 -12.66 -2.86 -3.03
C ALA A 272 -12.02 -1.80 -2.09
N PRO A 273 -10.95 -2.17 -1.35
CA PRO A 273 -10.22 -1.22 -0.52
C PRO A 273 -9.63 -0.05 -1.34
N GLY A 274 -9.63 1.15 -0.76
CA GLY A 274 -9.05 2.34 -1.38
C GLY A 274 -9.97 3.10 -2.33
N MET A 275 -11.26 2.76 -2.41
CA MET A 275 -12.23 3.47 -3.27
C MET A 275 -12.92 4.66 -2.59
N LYS A 276 -13.19 4.61 -1.26
CA LYS A 276 -14.15 5.51 -0.59
C LYS A 276 -13.54 6.77 0.02
N TYR A 277 -12.35 6.70 0.59
CA TYR A 277 -11.78 7.80 1.37
C TYR A 277 -10.54 8.38 0.69
N ARG A 278 -10.18 9.61 1.11
CA ARG A 278 -8.87 10.17 0.81
C ARG A 278 -7.81 9.25 1.42
N HIS A 279 -6.86 8.82 0.60
CA HIS A 279 -5.83 7.87 0.97
C HIS A 279 -4.45 8.41 0.61
N TYR A 280 -3.41 7.80 1.18
CA TYR A 280 -2.00 8.04 0.84
C TYR A 280 -1.53 9.47 1.15
N SER A 281 -2.28 10.19 2.00
CA SER A 281 -1.99 11.60 2.27
C SER A 281 -1.01 11.73 3.42
N PRO A 282 0.15 12.40 3.24
CA PRO A 282 0.95 12.90 4.34
C PRO A 282 0.16 13.93 5.16
N LYS A 283 0.74 14.45 6.24
CA LYS A 283 0.17 15.58 7.00
C LYS A 283 0.16 16.84 6.13
N ALA A 284 1.24 17.04 5.38
CA ALA A 284 1.40 18.15 4.45
C ALA A 284 0.34 18.13 3.33
N ARG A 285 -0.04 19.29 2.87
CA ARG A 285 -0.90 19.44 1.68
C ARG A 285 -0.12 19.03 0.43
N VAL A 286 -0.62 18.06 -0.33
CA VAL A 286 -0.02 17.66 -1.59
C VAL A 286 -0.64 18.44 -2.75
N VAL A 287 0.21 19.04 -3.59
CA VAL A 287 -0.13 19.69 -4.85
C VAL A 287 0.52 18.92 -5.98
N LEU A 288 -0.30 18.27 -6.80
CA LEU A 288 0.14 17.44 -7.93
C LEU A 288 0.13 18.27 -9.21
N PHE A 289 1.26 18.38 -9.88
CA PHE A 289 1.34 18.95 -11.22
C PHE A 289 1.28 17.83 -12.27
N LYS A 290 0.44 18.02 -13.29
CA LYS A 290 0.32 17.06 -14.41
C LYS A 290 1.63 16.94 -15.18
N ALA A 291 1.85 15.76 -15.75
CA ALA A 291 2.96 15.54 -16.67
C ALA A 291 3.03 16.62 -17.75
N GLY A 292 4.25 17.09 -18.07
CA GLY A 292 4.47 18.12 -19.06
C GLY A 292 4.10 19.55 -18.63
N SER A 293 3.82 19.77 -17.32
CA SER A 293 3.71 21.13 -16.78
C SER A 293 5.03 21.89 -16.94
N ASN A 294 4.95 23.13 -17.43
CA ASN A 294 6.11 23.97 -17.69
C ASN A 294 6.82 24.33 -16.37
N LEU A 295 8.13 24.04 -16.29
CA LEU A 295 8.92 24.31 -15.10
C LEU A 295 8.81 25.77 -14.61
N ALA A 296 8.91 26.74 -15.52
CA ALA A 296 8.77 28.16 -15.16
C ALA A 296 7.38 28.51 -14.59
N GLY A 297 6.33 27.81 -15.03
CA GLY A 297 4.98 27.95 -14.46
C GLY A 297 4.89 27.34 -13.08
N VAL A 298 5.49 26.16 -12.87
CA VAL A 298 5.59 25.50 -11.56
C VAL A 298 6.34 26.39 -10.58
N THR A 299 7.53 26.86 -10.95
CA THR A 299 8.36 27.75 -10.12
C THR A 299 7.59 29.00 -9.70
N ARG A 300 6.90 29.68 -10.62
CA ARG A 300 6.07 30.85 -10.30
C ARG A 300 4.94 30.52 -9.33
N HIS A 301 4.30 29.35 -9.47
CA HIS A 301 3.25 28.93 -8.56
C HIS A 301 3.80 28.70 -7.14
N VAL A 302 4.92 27.99 -7.03
CA VAL A 302 5.58 27.74 -5.74
C VAL A 302 6.04 29.04 -5.11
N GLN A 303 6.64 29.96 -5.88
CA GLN A 303 7.01 31.29 -5.40
C GLN A 303 5.79 32.07 -4.88
N HIS A 304 4.68 32.05 -5.62
CA HIS A 304 3.43 32.68 -5.16
C HIS A 304 2.97 32.11 -3.82
N ASP A 305 2.93 30.77 -3.67
CA ASP A 305 2.53 30.11 -2.43
C ASP A 305 3.49 30.44 -1.26
N LEU A 306 4.79 30.60 -1.54
CA LEU A 306 5.79 31.00 -0.56
C LEU A 306 5.61 32.45 -0.08
N HIS A 307 5.09 33.34 -0.94
CA HIS A 307 4.83 34.74 -0.60
C HIS A 307 3.43 34.96 -0.01
N ASP A 308 2.48 34.06 -0.24
CA ASP A 308 1.12 34.16 0.25
C ASP A 308 1.05 33.90 1.75
N THR A 309 0.78 34.95 2.53
CA THR A 309 0.64 34.86 4.00
C THR A 309 -0.59 34.04 4.42
N ALA A 310 -1.61 33.90 3.56
CA ALA A 310 -2.81 33.10 3.85
C ALA A 310 -2.53 31.60 3.75
N ILE A 311 -1.62 31.21 2.86
CA ILE A 311 -1.15 29.82 2.74
C ILE A 311 -0.18 29.47 3.88
N GLY A 312 0.61 30.47 4.33
CA GLY A 312 1.49 30.34 5.49
C GLY A 312 2.60 29.31 5.35
N ALA A 313 2.93 28.88 4.12
CA ALA A 313 3.94 27.84 3.92
C ALA A 313 5.31 28.34 4.42
N HIS A 314 5.83 27.70 5.49
CA HIS A 314 7.15 27.98 6.04
C HIS A 314 8.19 27.06 5.42
N ASN A 315 7.91 25.74 5.37
CA ASN A 315 8.76 24.74 4.77
C ASN A 315 8.00 24.04 3.64
N ILE A 316 8.70 23.68 2.57
CA ILE A 316 8.11 23.00 1.43
C ILE A 316 8.82 21.69 1.12
N GLY A 317 8.06 20.74 0.59
CA GLY A 317 8.57 19.51 0.00
C GLY A 317 8.47 19.56 -1.52
N ILE A 318 9.42 18.94 -2.19
CA ILE A 318 9.46 18.79 -3.65
C ILE A 318 9.72 17.30 -3.95
N VAL A 319 8.83 16.67 -4.71
CA VAL A 319 9.02 15.31 -5.22
C VAL A 319 9.16 15.40 -6.72
N ARG A 320 10.37 15.12 -7.20
CA ARG A 320 10.70 15.18 -8.63
C ARG A 320 10.72 13.79 -9.25
N THR A 321 10.39 13.73 -10.52
CA THR A 321 10.47 12.54 -11.35
C THR A 321 11.38 12.76 -12.55
N ARG A 322 10.85 13.24 -13.68
CA ARG A 322 11.52 13.19 -14.99
C ARG A 322 12.08 14.49 -15.51
N GLN A 323 11.37 15.60 -15.26
CA GLN A 323 11.62 16.86 -15.98
C GLN A 323 12.08 18.01 -15.07
N TRP A 324 11.65 17.96 -13.80
CA TRP A 324 11.98 19.04 -12.89
C TRP A 324 13.45 19.03 -12.50
N LYS A 325 14.06 20.19 -12.47
CA LYS A 325 15.39 20.39 -11.93
C LYS A 325 15.36 20.39 -10.40
N GLN A 326 16.47 20.06 -9.80
CA GLN A 326 16.66 20.17 -8.36
C GLN A 326 16.34 21.61 -7.90
N GLY A 327 15.55 21.71 -6.83
CA GLY A 327 15.21 23.00 -6.26
C GLY A 327 14.26 23.85 -7.07
N LEU A 328 13.73 23.42 -8.21
CA LEU A 328 12.77 24.17 -9.06
C LEU A 328 13.25 25.57 -9.45
N ASP A 329 14.56 25.82 -9.57
CA ASP A 329 15.15 27.14 -9.79
C ASP A 329 14.71 28.19 -8.71
N LEU A 330 14.39 27.74 -7.47
CA LEU A 330 13.96 28.60 -6.34
C LEU A 330 15.13 29.19 -5.56
N ALA A 331 16.29 28.57 -5.61
CA ALA A 331 17.52 29.00 -4.99
C ALA A 331 18.50 29.52 -6.05
N SER A 332 19.44 30.40 -5.67
CA SER A 332 20.54 30.77 -6.52
C SER A 332 21.52 29.61 -6.69
N ASP A 333 22.28 29.59 -7.79
CA ASP A 333 23.27 28.52 -8.10
C ASP A 333 24.36 28.36 -7.02
N ASP A 334 24.52 29.34 -6.14
CA ASP A 334 25.51 29.33 -5.04
C ASP A 334 25.00 28.64 -3.76
N VAL A 335 23.72 28.23 -3.71
CA VAL A 335 23.16 27.54 -2.51
C VAL A 335 23.58 26.09 -2.49
N VAL A 336 24.40 25.73 -1.49
CA VAL A 336 24.85 24.35 -1.27
C VAL A 336 23.70 23.53 -0.71
N ALA A 337 23.24 22.55 -1.48
CA ALA A 337 22.28 21.57 -1.00
C ALA A 337 22.95 20.62 0.01
N SER A 338 22.30 20.39 1.14
CA SER A 338 22.74 19.41 2.16
C SER A 338 22.01 18.09 1.98
N THR A 339 22.75 16.98 1.85
CA THR A 339 22.16 15.66 1.82
C THR A 339 21.62 15.31 3.20
N LEU A 340 20.38 14.84 3.26
CA LEU A 340 19.70 14.45 4.49
C LEU A 340 19.45 12.93 4.53
N LYS A 341 19.42 12.41 5.74
CA LYS A 341 18.96 11.03 6.00
C LYS A 341 17.56 11.11 6.63
N SER A 342 16.61 10.43 6.04
CA SER A 342 15.31 10.21 6.64
C SER A 342 15.37 9.02 7.61
N ILE A 343 14.58 9.06 8.68
CA ILE A 343 14.45 7.95 9.64
C ILE A 343 13.68 6.79 8.99
N THR A 344 12.74 7.11 8.10
CA THR A 344 11.85 6.13 7.46
C THR A 344 12.31 5.69 6.08
N ALA A 345 13.30 6.39 5.49
CA ALA A 345 13.84 6.01 4.17
C ALA A 345 15.37 6.17 4.14
N PRO A 346 16.14 5.09 4.00
CA PRO A 346 17.56 5.16 3.76
C PRO A 346 17.81 5.53 2.30
N ILE A 347 17.72 6.83 1.94
CA ILE A 347 17.86 7.22 0.55
C ILE A 347 18.73 8.46 0.43
N ASP A 348 19.79 8.32 -0.36
CA ASP A 348 20.76 9.37 -0.70
C ASP A 348 20.20 10.48 -1.62
N ASN A 349 18.90 10.44 -1.92
CA ASN A 349 18.23 11.30 -2.91
C ASN A 349 17.45 12.47 -2.29
N LEU A 350 17.49 12.63 -0.97
CA LEU A 350 16.84 13.72 -0.25
C LEU A 350 17.86 14.80 0.08
N VAL A 351 17.62 15.99 -0.40
CA VAL A 351 18.45 17.17 -0.11
C VAL A 351 17.61 18.28 0.49
N SER A 352 18.23 19.15 1.29
CA SER A 352 17.60 20.40 1.73
C SER A 352 18.41 21.60 1.28
N PHE A 353 17.72 22.72 1.07
CA PHE A 353 18.32 24.00 0.75
C PHE A 353 17.46 25.16 1.25
N GLU A 354 18.08 26.31 1.39
CA GLU A 354 17.44 27.53 1.85
C GLU A 354 16.87 28.34 0.68
N ILE A 355 15.64 28.82 0.83
CA ILE A 355 15.00 29.72 -0.12
C ILE A 355 14.88 31.10 0.52
N PRO A 356 15.56 32.14 -0.01
CA PRO A 356 15.36 33.50 0.44
C PRO A 356 14.01 34.04 -0.03
N VAL A 357 13.16 34.47 0.90
CA VAL A 357 11.84 35.06 0.61
C VAL A 357 11.83 36.51 1.08
N GLN A 358 11.67 37.43 0.14
CA GLN A 358 11.51 38.85 0.48
C GLN A 358 10.10 39.11 1.05
N GLN A 359 10.01 39.73 2.20
CA GLN A 359 8.73 40.20 2.75
C GLN A 359 8.30 41.51 2.07
N SER A 360 7.06 41.53 1.55
CA SER A 360 6.48 42.77 1.02
C SER A 360 6.48 43.87 2.08
N GLY A 361 7.24 44.92 1.85
CA GLY A 361 7.31 46.09 2.74
C GLY A 361 8.36 46.04 3.87
N SER A 362 9.24 45.05 3.91
CA SER A 362 10.34 44.94 4.88
C SER A 362 11.67 44.71 4.16
N SER A 363 12.73 45.35 4.70
CA SER A 363 14.11 45.08 4.27
C SER A 363 14.70 43.77 4.80
N SER A 364 13.94 43.01 5.61
CA SER A 364 14.37 41.72 6.14
C SER A 364 13.91 40.60 5.23
N SER A 365 14.85 39.77 4.75
CA SER A 365 14.55 38.47 4.12
C SER A 365 14.34 37.42 5.22
N ARG A 366 13.30 36.59 5.06
CA ARG A 366 13.16 35.33 5.83
C ARG A 366 13.64 34.19 4.97
N THR A 367 14.33 33.28 5.59
CA THR A 367 14.76 32.04 4.95
C THR A 367 13.71 30.98 5.21
N LYS A 368 13.28 30.25 4.16
CA LYS A 368 12.42 29.07 4.22
C LYS A 368 13.22 27.86 3.79
N LEU A 369 12.85 26.65 4.28
CA LEU A 369 13.53 25.42 3.91
C LEU A 369 12.74 24.68 2.84
N ALA A 370 13.44 24.19 1.84
CA ALA A 370 12.92 23.24 0.85
C ALA A 370 13.60 21.88 1.02
N TYR A 371 12.79 20.84 0.95
CA TYR A 371 13.21 19.44 0.99
C TYR A 371 12.88 18.79 -0.35
N ASP A 372 13.90 18.44 -1.10
CA ASP A 372 13.80 17.97 -2.47
C ASP A 372 14.17 16.49 -2.56
N TYR A 373 13.23 15.69 -3.03
CA TYR A 373 13.40 14.26 -3.21
C TYR A 373 13.28 13.87 -4.67
N HIS A 374 14.32 13.24 -5.23
CA HIS A 374 14.32 12.75 -6.59
C HIS A 374 14.01 11.27 -6.66
N LEU A 375 12.86 10.91 -7.22
CA LEU A 375 12.44 9.52 -7.41
C LEU A 375 13.14 8.80 -8.57
N GLY A 376 13.80 9.53 -9.46
CA GLY A 376 14.31 8.99 -10.73
C GLY A 376 13.31 9.13 -11.88
N SER A 377 13.67 8.64 -13.05
CA SER A 377 12.87 8.77 -14.29
C SER A 377 12.17 7.47 -14.72
N ASP A 378 12.61 6.33 -14.22
CA ASP A 378 12.00 5.02 -14.51
C ASP A 378 10.69 4.83 -13.72
N THR A 379 9.63 4.36 -14.40
CA THR A 379 8.30 4.21 -13.80
C THR A 379 8.29 3.20 -12.65
N GLY A 380 9.08 2.12 -12.73
CA GLY A 380 9.19 1.12 -11.68
C GLY A 380 9.85 1.69 -10.44
N VAL A 381 10.93 2.46 -10.62
CA VAL A 381 11.62 3.16 -9.52
C VAL A 381 10.72 4.20 -8.88
N ILE A 382 9.96 4.96 -9.68
CA ILE A 382 8.98 5.95 -9.18
C ILE A 382 7.90 5.24 -8.35
N ALA A 383 7.32 4.15 -8.85
CA ALA A 383 6.31 3.39 -8.13
C ALA A 383 6.84 2.83 -6.80
N HIS A 384 8.03 2.24 -6.83
CA HIS A 384 8.70 1.69 -5.64
C HIS A 384 8.98 2.76 -4.57
N GLY A 385 9.43 3.96 -5.00
CA GLY A 385 9.84 5.04 -4.11
C GLY A 385 8.73 5.99 -3.66
N LEU A 386 7.56 5.99 -4.31
CA LEU A 386 6.52 7.00 -4.14
C LEU A 386 6.12 7.23 -2.68
N PHE A 387 5.73 6.18 -1.98
CA PHE A 387 5.25 6.30 -0.60
C PHE A 387 6.40 6.64 0.36
N ALA A 388 7.59 6.11 0.12
CA ALA A 388 8.77 6.45 0.89
C ALA A 388 9.13 7.93 0.78
N ALA A 389 9.06 8.51 -0.44
CA ALA A 389 9.33 9.93 -0.67
C ALA A 389 8.32 10.82 0.06
N LEU A 390 7.02 10.52 -0.05
CA LEU A 390 5.99 11.29 0.65
C LEU A 390 6.16 11.22 2.17
N ARG A 391 6.54 10.06 2.72
CA ARG A 391 6.81 9.88 4.15
C ARG A 391 8.06 10.63 4.59
N ALA A 392 9.16 10.46 3.85
CA ALA A 392 10.43 11.08 4.18
C ALA A 392 10.35 12.62 4.24
N ILE A 393 9.65 13.23 3.30
CA ILE A 393 9.45 14.69 3.30
C ILE A 393 8.52 15.12 4.46
N ASP A 394 7.48 14.33 4.76
CA ASP A 394 6.53 14.63 5.84
C ASP A 394 7.17 14.61 7.24
N GLU A 395 8.32 13.93 7.42
CA GLU A 395 9.11 13.93 8.66
C GLU A 395 9.68 15.31 9.03
N PHE A 396 9.86 16.18 8.06
CA PHE A 396 10.43 17.52 8.24
C PHE A 396 9.35 18.60 8.49
N ASP A 397 8.12 18.20 8.83
CA ASP A 397 7.00 19.09 9.14
C ASP A 397 6.83 20.19 8.06
N VAL A 398 6.86 19.77 6.80
CA VAL A 398 6.58 20.67 5.67
C VAL A 398 5.08 20.97 5.58
N ASP A 399 4.74 22.18 5.11
CA ASP A 399 3.33 22.58 4.98
C ASP A 399 2.71 22.11 3.66
N VAL A 400 3.52 22.07 2.61
CA VAL A 400 3.10 21.69 1.24
C VAL A 400 4.15 20.83 0.59
N ILE A 401 3.70 19.78 -0.10
CA ILE A 401 4.54 18.94 -0.96
C ILE A 401 4.09 19.13 -2.41
N TYR A 402 4.98 19.65 -3.24
CA TYR A 402 4.79 19.77 -4.69
C TYR A 402 5.32 18.54 -5.37
N VAL A 403 4.49 17.89 -6.18
CA VAL A 403 4.82 16.61 -6.83
C VAL A 403 4.78 16.74 -8.34
N GLU A 404 5.84 16.32 -8.99
CA GLU A 404 5.90 16.15 -10.44
C GLU A 404 5.17 14.87 -10.84
N GLY A 405 4.03 15.00 -11.53
CA GLY A 405 3.30 13.86 -12.09
C GLY A 405 3.95 13.30 -13.35
N ILE A 406 3.69 12.02 -13.60
CA ILE A 406 4.05 11.32 -14.83
C ILE A 406 2.82 11.14 -15.72
N SER A 407 3.00 10.78 -16.98
CA SER A 407 1.87 10.54 -17.88
C SER A 407 1.16 9.22 -17.57
N ASP A 408 -0.16 9.24 -17.47
CA ASP A 408 -0.94 7.99 -17.37
C ASP A 408 -0.73 7.07 -18.58
N SER A 409 -0.35 7.63 -19.74
CA SER A 409 -0.06 6.87 -20.96
C SER A 409 1.32 6.20 -20.99
N ASP A 410 2.15 6.40 -19.96
CA ASP A 410 3.48 5.77 -19.86
C ASP A 410 3.40 4.33 -19.33
N GLY A 411 2.24 3.72 -19.50
CA GLY A 411 1.95 2.34 -19.10
C GLY A 411 1.15 2.24 -17.79
N ASP A 412 0.76 1.04 -17.50
CA ASP A 412 -0.21 0.72 -16.44
C ASP A 412 0.29 1.04 -15.03
N LEU A 413 1.58 0.82 -14.80
CA LEU A 413 2.20 1.17 -13.51
C LEU A 413 2.21 2.69 -13.30
N ALA A 414 2.37 3.47 -14.38
CA ALA A 414 2.24 4.93 -14.33
C ALA A 414 0.81 5.35 -13.95
N ALA A 415 -0.20 4.71 -14.53
CA ALA A 415 -1.60 4.93 -14.13
C ALA A 415 -1.83 4.60 -12.64
N ALA A 416 -1.21 3.54 -12.12
CA ALA A 416 -1.28 3.20 -10.71
C ALA A 416 -0.63 4.28 -9.81
N VAL A 417 0.55 4.75 -10.17
CA VAL A 417 1.25 5.86 -9.49
C VAL A 417 0.38 7.11 -9.47
N MET A 418 -0.14 7.53 -10.64
CA MET A 418 -0.96 8.73 -10.76
C MET A 418 -2.27 8.64 -9.97
N ASN A 419 -2.91 7.47 -9.95
CA ASN A 419 -4.09 7.24 -9.11
C ASN A 419 -3.78 7.46 -7.62
N ARG A 420 -2.62 6.99 -7.11
CA ARG A 420 -2.21 7.22 -5.71
C ARG A 420 -1.93 8.70 -5.45
N LEU A 421 -1.22 9.34 -6.37
CA LEU A 421 -0.92 10.77 -6.27
C LEU A 421 -2.20 11.63 -6.27
N ARG A 422 -3.17 11.35 -7.15
CA ARG A 422 -4.46 12.07 -7.16
C ARG A 422 -5.25 11.86 -5.88
N LYS A 423 -5.21 10.66 -5.29
CA LYS A 423 -5.85 10.39 -4.00
C LYS A 423 -5.13 11.03 -2.81
N ALA A 424 -3.81 11.22 -2.90
CA ALA A 424 -3.04 11.96 -1.91
C ALA A 424 -3.23 13.47 -2.05
N ALA A 425 -3.38 13.95 -3.28
CA ALA A 425 -3.39 15.38 -3.60
C ALA A 425 -4.68 16.06 -3.12
N GLY A 426 -4.52 17.25 -2.55
CA GLY A 426 -5.63 18.18 -2.34
C GLY A 426 -5.99 18.97 -3.61
N LYS A 427 -5.05 19.07 -4.56
CA LYS A 427 -5.20 19.81 -5.80
C LYS A 427 -4.33 19.20 -6.91
N GLU A 428 -4.90 19.04 -8.12
CA GLU A 428 -4.16 18.71 -9.34
C GLU A 428 -4.15 19.91 -10.27
N MET A 429 -3.00 20.21 -10.86
CA MET A 429 -2.77 21.42 -11.64
C MET A 429 -2.05 21.12 -12.95
N ARG A 430 -2.30 21.99 -13.94
CA ARG A 430 -1.49 22.11 -15.16
C ARG A 430 -1.11 23.58 -15.33
N VAL A 431 0.16 23.87 -15.49
CA VAL A 431 0.71 25.21 -15.69
C VAL A 431 1.62 25.26 -16.91
#